data_d466ff6e25804b43b2c5e46c31118daf
#
_entry.id   d466ff6e25804b43b2c5e46c31118daf
#
_cell.length_a   1.000
_cell.length_b   1.000
_cell.length_c   1.000
_cell.angle_alpha   90.00
_cell.angle_beta   90.00
_cell.angle_gamma   90.00
#
_symmetry.space_group_name_H-M   'P 1'
#
loop_
_entity.id
_entity.type
_entity.pdbx_description
1 polymer ?
#
loop_
_entity_poly.entity_id
_entity_poly.type
_entity_poly.pdbx_seq_one_letter_code
_entity_poly.pdbx_strand_id
1 'polypeptide(L)'
;MDDMGVALVRFGNGACLILKASWDGHISESFMEARILGTHGGAHLRPLAIFKDMHGSMVDITPRQLPQVDSHHVEIEHFIAVIKGEAQEIVKPEQVLDVQAILDGIYESGQTGREVRLD
;
A
#
# COMPACT_ATOMS: atom_id res chain seq x y z
N MET A 1 16.41 -8.84 -13.86
CA MET A 1 15.76 -8.68 -12.55
C MET A 1 16.04 -7.25 -12.12
N ASP A 2 15.02 -6.51 -11.78
CA ASP A 2 15.20 -5.10 -11.41
C ASP A 2 15.52 -4.99 -9.93
N ASP A 3 16.65 -4.39 -9.61
CA ASP A 3 17.11 -4.24 -8.23
C ASP A 3 16.46 -3.03 -7.56
N MET A 4 15.93 -2.10 -8.35
CA MET A 4 15.24 -0.90 -7.88
C MET A 4 14.14 -0.46 -8.87
N GLY A 5 12.98 -0.08 -8.36
CA GLY A 5 11.89 0.51 -9.11
C GLY A 5 11.32 1.75 -8.44
N VAL A 6 10.97 2.75 -9.26
CA VAL A 6 10.24 3.95 -8.83
C VAL A 6 9.13 4.20 -9.83
N ALA A 7 7.92 4.41 -9.35
CA ALA A 7 6.78 4.71 -10.21
C ALA A 7 5.88 5.81 -9.62
N LEU A 8 5.25 6.57 -10.50
CA LEU A 8 4.16 7.48 -10.20
C LEU A 8 2.91 6.98 -10.91
N VAL A 9 1.89 6.60 -10.14
CA VAL A 9 0.59 6.17 -10.67
C VAL A 9 -0.44 7.23 -10.37
N ARG A 10 -1.21 7.64 -11.39
CA ARG A 10 -2.32 8.59 -11.26
C ARG A 10 -3.65 7.85 -11.43
N PHE A 11 -4.56 8.04 -10.50
CA PHE A 11 -5.89 7.45 -10.54
C PHE A 11 -6.91 8.43 -11.13
N GLY A 12 -7.96 7.90 -11.74
CA GLY A 12 -9.03 8.70 -12.35
C GLY A 12 -9.77 9.64 -11.38
N ASN A 13 -9.73 9.36 -10.08
CA ASN A 13 -10.30 10.22 -9.03
C ASN A 13 -9.35 11.35 -8.57
N GLY A 14 -8.18 11.50 -9.20
CA GLY A 14 -7.16 12.50 -8.87
C GLY A 14 -6.16 12.09 -7.80
N ALA A 15 -6.30 10.91 -7.18
CA ALA A 15 -5.29 10.40 -6.26
C ALA A 15 -4.01 10.03 -7.01
N CYS A 16 -2.86 10.10 -6.31
CA CYS A 16 -1.57 9.70 -6.83
C CYS A 16 -0.89 8.73 -5.87
N LEU A 17 -0.26 7.70 -6.42
CA LEU A 17 0.60 6.78 -5.70
C LEU A 17 2.05 6.98 -6.16
N ILE A 18 2.96 7.18 -5.22
CA ILE A 18 4.40 7.09 -5.45
C ILE A 18 4.86 5.76 -4.87
N LEU A 19 5.31 4.88 -5.73
CA LEU A 19 5.86 3.59 -5.37
C LEU A 19 7.38 3.62 -5.50
N LYS A 20 8.07 3.12 -4.47
CA LYS A 20 9.52 2.91 -4.48
C LYS A 20 9.82 1.56 -3.86
N ALA A 21 10.56 0.73 -4.57
CA ALA A 21 11.00 -0.57 -4.09
C ALA A 21 12.48 -0.78 -4.46
N SER A 22 13.22 -1.45 -3.59
CA SER A 22 14.60 -1.87 -3.85
C SER A 22 14.89 -3.17 -3.12
N TRP A 23 15.61 -4.08 -3.78
CA TRP A 23 16.04 -5.36 -3.21
C TRP A 23 17.53 -5.38 -2.88
N ASP A 24 18.33 -4.57 -3.58
CA ASP A 24 19.81 -4.56 -3.46
C ASP A 24 20.36 -3.16 -3.18
N GLY A 25 19.58 -2.31 -2.54
CA GLY A 25 20.03 -0.98 -2.12
C GLY A 25 20.99 -1.08 -0.91
N HIS A 26 22.09 -0.34 -0.94
CA HIS A 26 22.99 -0.20 0.21
C HIS A 26 22.36 0.74 1.23
N ILE A 27 21.50 0.19 2.08
CA ILE A 27 20.78 0.90 3.14
C ILE A 27 21.11 0.28 4.51
N SER A 28 20.99 1.07 5.57
CA SER A 28 21.33 0.62 6.92
C SER A 28 20.44 -0.49 7.45
N GLU A 29 19.17 -0.53 7.00
CA GLU A 29 18.18 -1.52 7.42
C GLU A 29 17.07 -1.68 6.38
N SER A 30 16.46 -2.87 6.31
CA SER A 30 15.24 -3.09 5.52
C SER A 30 14.07 -2.41 6.18
N PHE A 31 13.29 -1.69 5.39
CA PHE A 31 12.05 -1.08 5.88
C PHE A 31 10.90 -1.23 4.87
N MET A 32 9.70 -1.28 5.38
CA MET A 32 8.47 -1.15 4.62
C MET A 32 7.66 -0.02 5.24
N GLU A 33 7.32 0.96 4.44
CA GLU A 33 6.63 2.16 4.85
C GLU A 33 5.46 2.46 3.91
N ALA A 34 4.34 2.92 4.45
CA ALA A 34 3.27 3.51 3.68
C ALA A 34 2.82 4.81 4.35
N ARG A 35 2.68 5.87 3.55
CA ARG A 35 2.16 7.17 3.97
C ARG A 35 0.96 7.54 3.14
N ILE A 36 -0.08 8.01 3.80
CA ILE A 36 -1.29 8.52 3.16
C ILE A 36 -1.39 10.00 3.48
N LEU A 37 -1.51 10.82 2.44
CA LEU A 37 -1.70 12.25 2.51
C LEU A 37 -3.08 12.57 1.94
N GLY A 38 -3.97 13.04 2.77
CA GLY A 38 -5.34 13.39 2.38
C GLY A 38 -5.70 14.81 2.78
N THR A 39 -6.78 15.32 2.21
CA THR A 39 -7.27 16.69 2.46
C THR A 39 -7.84 16.90 3.86
N HIS A 40 -8.21 15.85 4.56
CA HIS A 40 -8.79 15.89 5.91
C HIS A 40 -7.90 15.22 6.97
N GLY A 41 -6.71 14.80 6.57
CA GLY A 41 -5.75 14.15 7.46
C GLY A 41 -4.80 13.25 6.70
N GLY A 42 -3.87 12.65 7.42
CA GLY A 42 -2.87 11.73 6.89
C GLY A 42 -2.72 10.52 7.79
N ALA A 43 -2.00 9.54 7.30
CA ALA A 43 -1.63 8.37 8.09
C ALA A 43 -0.22 7.90 7.74
N HIS A 44 0.43 7.29 8.70
CA HIS A 44 1.71 6.65 8.58
C HIS A 44 1.61 5.22 9.14
N LEU A 45 2.06 4.24 8.40
CA LEU A 45 1.87 2.84 8.79
C LEU A 45 2.89 2.38 9.85
N ARG A 46 4.13 2.85 9.75
CA ARG A 46 5.21 2.43 10.68
C ARG A 46 6.11 3.60 11.07
N PRO A 47 6.02 4.07 12.33
CA PRO A 47 5.03 3.67 13.35
C PRO A 47 3.62 4.08 12.96
N LEU A 48 2.61 3.31 13.39
CA LEU A 48 1.22 3.65 13.07
C LEU A 48 0.81 4.95 13.75
N ALA A 49 0.45 5.94 12.95
CA ALA A 49 -0.04 7.23 13.40
C ALA A 49 -1.06 7.80 12.41
N ILE A 50 -2.02 8.55 12.93
CA ILE A 50 -2.98 9.32 12.15
C ILE A 50 -2.77 10.79 12.48
N PHE A 51 -2.71 11.63 11.45
CA PHE A 51 -2.53 13.07 11.55
C PHE A 51 -3.81 13.78 11.14
N LYS A 52 -4.35 14.66 11.96
CA LYS A 52 -5.53 15.45 11.61
C LYS A 52 -5.62 16.73 12.42
N ASP A 53 -6.42 17.67 11.92
CA ASP A 53 -6.73 18.88 12.67
C ASP A 53 -7.79 18.60 13.75
N MET A 54 -7.51 19.04 14.98
CA MET A 54 -8.45 19.04 16.09
C MET A 54 -8.37 20.38 16.81
N HIS A 55 -9.51 21.05 16.94
CA HIS A 55 -9.61 22.35 17.62
C HIS A 55 -8.62 23.42 17.11
N GLY A 56 -8.35 23.41 15.79
CA GLY A 56 -7.46 24.38 15.15
C GLY A 56 -5.96 24.06 15.26
N SER A 57 -5.61 22.87 15.73
CA SER A 57 -4.22 22.40 15.82
C SER A 57 -4.09 21.02 15.17
N MET A 58 -2.98 20.81 14.45
CA MET A 58 -2.64 19.47 13.95
C MET A 58 -2.19 18.61 15.11
N VAL A 59 -2.75 17.40 15.19
CA VAL A 59 -2.47 16.43 16.25
C VAL A 59 -2.09 15.09 15.67
N ASP A 60 -1.25 14.37 16.40
CA ASP A 60 -0.87 13.00 16.13
C ASP A 60 -1.69 12.07 17.03
N ILE A 61 -2.38 11.12 16.42
CA ILE A 61 -3.10 10.07 17.14
C ILE A 61 -2.32 8.77 16.93
N THR A 62 -1.62 8.36 17.96
CA THR A 62 -0.84 7.12 17.94
C THR A 62 -1.49 6.10 18.87
N PRO A 63 -1.82 4.90 18.40
CA PRO A 63 -2.31 3.83 19.26
C PRO A 63 -1.28 3.52 20.36
N ARG A 64 -1.71 3.56 21.61
CA ARG A 64 -0.82 3.29 22.73
C ARG A 64 -0.36 1.84 22.78
N GLN A 65 -1.21 0.93 22.34
CA GLN A 65 -0.95 -0.50 22.33
C GLN A 65 -1.67 -1.14 21.16
N LEU A 66 -0.94 -1.88 20.36
CA LEU A 66 -1.49 -2.70 19.28
C LEU A 66 -1.33 -4.18 19.64
N PRO A 67 -2.31 -5.03 19.32
CA PRO A 67 -2.16 -6.47 19.45
C PRO A 67 -0.94 -6.95 18.65
N GLN A 68 -0.14 -7.82 19.25
CA GLN A 68 0.87 -8.54 18.51
C GLN A 68 0.18 -9.66 17.75
N VAL A 69 0.19 -9.59 16.43
CA VAL A 69 -0.50 -10.54 15.55
C VAL A 69 0.51 -11.07 14.56
N ASP A 70 0.55 -12.39 14.39
CA ASP A 70 1.20 -13.00 13.24
C ASP A 70 0.30 -12.79 12.02
N SER A 71 0.66 -11.84 11.16
CA SER A 71 -0.13 -11.46 10.00
C SER A 71 -0.31 -12.62 9.01
N HIS A 72 0.71 -13.45 8.83
CA HIS A 72 0.62 -14.61 7.92
C HIS A 72 -0.32 -15.68 8.46
N HIS A 73 -0.28 -15.92 9.75
CA HIS A 73 -1.21 -16.88 10.37
C HIS A 73 -2.67 -16.43 10.22
N VAL A 74 -2.96 -15.18 10.54
CA VAL A 74 -4.32 -14.61 10.40
C VAL A 74 -4.79 -14.58 8.95
N GLU A 75 -3.92 -14.29 8.00
CA GLU A 75 -4.23 -14.33 6.57
C GLU A 75 -4.65 -15.75 6.13
N ILE A 76 -3.88 -16.77 6.52
CA ILE A 76 -4.18 -18.17 6.20
C ILE A 76 -5.46 -18.64 6.87
N GLU A 77 -5.68 -18.32 8.15
CA GLU A 77 -6.93 -18.66 8.85
C GLU A 77 -8.14 -18.02 8.17
N HIS A 78 -8.03 -16.74 7.79
CA HIS A 78 -9.08 -16.05 7.07
C HIS A 78 -9.37 -16.70 5.71
N PHE A 79 -8.35 -17.03 4.94
CA PHE A 79 -8.50 -17.72 3.66
C PHE A 79 -9.22 -19.07 3.80
N ILE A 80 -8.88 -19.85 4.82
CA ILE A 80 -9.56 -21.11 5.12
C ILE A 80 -11.03 -20.88 5.49
N ALA A 81 -11.33 -19.85 6.29
CA ALA A 81 -12.69 -19.50 6.66
C ALA A 81 -13.54 -19.08 5.45
N VAL A 82 -12.96 -18.35 4.50
CA VAL A 82 -13.61 -18.01 3.22
C VAL A 82 -13.95 -19.26 2.41
N ILE A 83 -13.00 -20.20 2.27
CA ILE A 83 -13.24 -21.48 1.56
C ILE A 83 -14.39 -22.27 2.19
N LYS A 84 -14.50 -22.24 3.52
CA LYS A 84 -15.58 -22.91 4.26
C LYS A 84 -16.92 -22.18 4.21
N GLY A 85 -16.97 -20.97 3.68
CA GLY A 85 -18.16 -20.09 3.70
C GLY A 85 -18.46 -19.48 5.06
N GLU A 86 -17.49 -19.47 5.98
CA GLU A 86 -17.59 -18.91 7.33
C GLU A 86 -17.21 -17.42 7.39
N ALA A 87 -16.55 -16.91 6.36
CA ALA A 87 -16.14 -15.51 6.23
C ALA A 87 -16.32 -15.01 4.78
N GLN A 88 -16.35 -13.70 4.62
CA GLN A 88 -16.31 -13.05 3.31
C GLN A 88 -14.90 -12.60 2.96
N GLU A 89 -14.57 -12.56 1.69
CA GLU A 89 -13.30 -12.05 1.17
C GLU A 89 -13.09 -10.58 1.59
N ILE A 90 -11.94 -10.28 2.18
CA ILE A 90 -11.52 -8.90 2.46
C ILE A 90 -10.92 -8.27 1.21
N VAL A 91 -10.13 -9.04 0.45
CA VAL A 91 -9.54 -8.63 -0.83
C VAL A 91 -10.18 -9.46 -1.92
N LYS A 92 -10.83 -8.80 -2.86
CA LYS A 92 -11.51 -9.46 -3.98
C LYS A 92 -10.51 -9.79 -5.11
N PRO A 93 -10.74 -10.88 -5.87
CA PRO A 93 -9.88 -11.23 -7.00
C PRO A 93 -9.72 -10.10 -8.03
N GLU A 94 -10.77 -9.32 -8.29
CA GLU A 94 -10.74 -8.19 -9.22
C GLU A 94 -9.74 -7.13 -8.77
N GLN A 95 -9.65 -6.84 -7.46
CA GLN A 95 -8.69 -5.88 -6.91
C GLN A 95 -7.23 -6.36 -7.08
N VAL A 96 -7.01 -7.68 -7.06
CA VAL A 96 -5.69 -8.25 -7.34
C VAL A 96 -5.32 -8.08 -8.81
N LEU A 97 -6.28 -8.25 -9.72
CA LEU A 97 -6.08 -7.98 -11.15
C LEU A 97 -5.76 -6.52 -11.43
N ASP A 98 -6.42 -5.58 -10.73
CA ASP A 98 -6.11 -4.15 -10.84
C ASP A 98 -4.65 -3.86 -10.42
N VAL A 99 -4.20 -4.47 -9.32
CA VAL A 99 -2.80 -4.33 -8.87
C VAL A 99 -1.85 -4.92 -9.91
N GLN A 100 -2.17 -6.09 -10.49
CA GLN A 100 -1.34 -6.68 -11.55
C GLN A 100 -1.26 -5.79 -12.79
N ALA A 101 -2.38 -5.22 -13.23
CA ALA A 101 -2.40 -4.30 -14.36
C ALA A 101 -1.52 -3.05 -14.09
N ILE A 102 -1.55 -2.52 -12.87
CA ILE A 102 -0.66 -1.41 -12.48
C ILE A 102 0.81 -1.82 -12.58
N LEU A 103 1.17 -3.01 -12.10
CA LEU A 103 2.55 -3.50 -12.17
C LEU A 103 3.01 -3.69 -13.62
N ASP A 104 2.18 -4.30 -14.46
CA ASP A 104 2.47 -4.48 -15.90
C ASP A 104 2.65 -3.12 -16.59
N GLY A 105 1.79 -2.14 -16.29
CA GLY A 105 1.91 -0.79 -16.80
C GLY A 105 3.19 -0.08 -16.34
N ILE A 106 3.66 -0.33 -15.12
CA ILE A 106 4.95 0.21 -14.62
C ILE A 106 6.12 -0.39 -15.43
N TYR A 107 6.11 -1.69 -15.68
CA TYR A 107 7.15 -2.34 -16.51
C TYR A 107 7.14 -1.83 -17.95
N GLU A 108 5.96 -1.72 -18.57
CA GLU A 108 5.82 -1.17 -19.92
C GLU A 108 6.32 0.29 -19.99
N SER A 109 5.96 1.10 -19.01
CA SER A 109 6.44 2.48 -18.90
C SER A 109 7.96 2.55 -18.79
N GLY A 110 8.57 1.69 -17.98
CA GLY A 110 10.03 1.58 -17.84
C GLY A 110 10.73 1.19 -19.13
N GLN A 111 10.14 0.29 -19.91
CA GLN A 111 10.69 -0.16 -21.20
C GLN A 111 10.55 0.89 -22.32
N THR A 112 9.41 1.56 -22.35
CA THR A 112 9.08 2.51 -23.44
C THR A 112 9.53 3.95 -23.14
N GLY A 113 9.80 4.27 -21.88
CA GLY A 113 10.09 5.63 -21.42
C GLY A 113 8.87 6.58 -21.53
N ARG A 114 7.66 6.04 -21.54
CA ARG A 114 6.41 6.78 -21.74
C ARG A 114 5.39 6.44 -20.66
N GLU A 115 4.45 7.36 -20.46
CA GLU A 115 3.25 7.09 -19.65
C GLU A 115 2.40 5.99 -20.33
N VAL A 116 1.95 5.02 -19.54
CA VAL A 116 1.03 3.96 -19.95
C VAL A 116 -0.33 4.25 -19.33
N ARG A 117 -1.38 4.15 -20.15
CA ARG A 117 -2.76 4.33 -19.71
C ARG A 117 -3.40 2.97 -19.52
N LEU A 118 -3.98 2.76 -18.36
CA LEU A 118 -4.75 1.56 -18.04
C LEU A 118 -6.23 1.89 -18.18
N ASP A 119 -6.98 1.05 -18.91
CA ASP A 119 -8.42 1.17 -19.15
C ASP A 119 -9.24 0.44 -18.09
#